data_a0e308ee16669a57c86822cbaf143ff4
#
_entry.id   a0e308ee16669a57c86822cbaf143ff4
#
_cell.length_a   1.000
_cell.length_b   1.000
_cell.length_c   1.000
_cell.angle_alpha   90.00
_cell.angle_beta   90.00
_cell.angle_gamma   90.00
#
_symmetry.space_group_name_H-M   'P 1'
#
loop_
_entity.id
_entity.type
_entity.pdbx_description
1 polymer ?
#
loop_
_entity_poly.entity_id
_entity_poly.type
_entity_poly.pdbx_seq_one_letter_code
_entity_poly.pdbx_strand_id
1 'polypeptide(L)'
;MAEKVNCLIIGSGPAGYTAAIYASRANLNPVLYEGLQPGGQLTTTTEVENFPGYPDGVSGFQIMDDMKNQALRFGADIRQGNVTDVDFSLRPFIVKTGDGKEILAKTVIIATGAAAKYLGLPSEQKFKGQGVSACATCDGFF
;
A
#
# COMPACT_ATOMS: atom_id res chain seq x y z
N MET A 1 -4.42 -23.94 -12.86
CA MET A 1 -5.62 -23.82 -11.99
C MET A 1 -5.51 -22.51 -11.25
N ALA A 2 -6.60 -21.76 -11.12
CA ALA A 2 -6.61 -20.49 -10.38
C ALA A 2 -6.33 -20.76 -8.87
N GLU A 3 -5.52 -19.91 -8.27
CA GLU A 3 -5.22 -19.98 -6.85
C GLU A 3 -6.41 -19.49 -6.01
N LYS A 4 -6.71 -20.18 -4.90
CA LYS A 4 -7.80 -19.80 -3.99
C LYS A 4 -7.22 -19.18 -2.72
N VAL A 5 -7.66 -17.97 -2.37
CA VAL A 5 -7.24 -17.27 -1.16
C VAL A 5 -8.43 -16.82 -0.31
N ASN A 6 -8.25 -16.77 1.01
CA ASN A 6 -9.31 -16.33 1.91
C ASN A 6 -9.42 -14.80 1.91
N CYS A 7 -8.29 -14.11 2.01
CA CYS A 7 -8.21 -12.66 2.04
C CYS A 7 -7.09 -12.18 1.11
N LEU A 8 -7.44 -11.39 0.12
CA LEU A 8 -6.49 -10.72 -0.76
C LEU A 8 -6.42 -9.25 -0.41
N ILE A 9 -5.21 -8.72 -0.28
CA ILE A 9 -4.96 -7.29 0.00
C ILE A 9 -4.25 -6.70 -1.21
N ILE A 10 -4.78 -5.60 -1.74
CA ILE A 10 -4.24 -4.91 -2.90
C ILE A 10 -3.58 -3.61 -2.46
N GLY A 11 -2.25 -3.57 -2.50
CA GLY A 11 -1.44 -2.42 -2.11
C GLY A 11 -0.74 -2.60 -0.76
N SER A 12 0.45 -2.04 -0.66
CA SER A 12 1.40 -2.21 0.45
C SER A 12 1.73 -0.91 1.20
N GLY A 13 0.90 0.11 1.07
CA GLY A 13 0.99 1.28 1.93
C GLY A 13 0.67 0.97 3.40
N PRO A 14 0.68 1.95 4.31
CA PRO A 14 0.39 1.74 5.73
C PRO A 14 -0.93 0.99 5.96
N ALA A 15 -1.96 1.29 5.17
CA ALA A 15 -3.26 0.62 5.24
C ALA A 15 -3.16 -0.88 4.88
N GLY A 16 -2.40 -1.21 3.82
CA GLY A 16 -2.22 -2.58 3.36
C GLY A 16 -1.47 -3.44 4.37
N TYR A 17 -0.32 -2.97 4.86
CA TYR A 17 0.43 -3.71 5.87
C TYR A 17 -0.32 -3.81 7.20
N THR A 18 -1.02 -2.76 7.63
CA THR A 18 -1.89 -2.83 8.81
C THR A 18 -2.97 -3.91 8.64
N ALA A 19 -3.64 -3.93 7.49
CA ALA A 19 -4.63 -4.95 7.19
C ALA A 19 -4.02 -6.37 7.20
N ALA A 20 -2.83 -6.53 6.63
CA ALA A 20 -2.11 -7.80 6.61
C ALA A 20 -1.76 -8.31 8.02
N ILE A 21 -1.29 -7.41 8.90
CA ILE A 21 -1.00 -7.72 10.31
C ILE A 21 -2.24 -8.29 11.00
N TYR A 22 -3.37 -7.57 10.92
CA TYR A 22 -4.59 -7.97 11.64
C TYR A 22 -5.27 -9.19 11.00
N ALA A 23 -5.29 -9.29 9.67
CA ALA A 23 -5.80 -10.48 8.99
C ALA A 23 -4.99 -11.74 9.34
N SER A 24 -3.65 -11.63 9.42
CA SER A 24 -2.78 -12.73 9.85
C SER A 24 -3.06 -13.13 11.30
N ARG A 25 -3.20 -12.16 12.20
CA ARG A 25 -3.53 -12.42 13.61
C ARG A 25 -4.90 -13.08 13.79
N ALA A 26 -5.82 -12.86 12.84
CA ALA A 26 -7.13 -13.52 12.78
C ALA A 26 -7.10 -14.88 12.05
N ASN A 27 -5.91 -15.40 11.72
CA ASN A 27 -5.70 -16.67 10.99
C ASN A 27 -6.40 -16.71 9.60
N LEU A 28 -6.54 -15.58 8.94
CA LEU A 28 -7.15 -15.49 7.60
C LEU A 28 -6.18 -15.85 6.48
N ASN A 29 -4.88 -16.03 6.79
CA ASN A 29 -3.81 -16.30 5.83
C ASN A 29 -3.85 -15.33 4.64
N PRO A 30 -3.67 -14.02 4.90
CA PRO A 30 -3.80 -13.02 3.86
C PRO A 30 -2.66 -13.12 2.84
N VAL A 31 -3.01 -12.90 1.58
CA VAL A 31 -2.07 -12.65 0.48
C VAL A 31 -2.12 -11.15 0.17
N LEU A 32 -0.97 -10.49 0.16
CA LEU A 32 -0.85 -9.08 -0.17
C LEU A 32 -0.01 -8.89 -1.43
N TYR A 33 -0.54 -8.18 -2.42
CA TYR A 33 0.23 -7.71 -3.58
C TYR A 33 0.70 -6.28 -3.36
N GLU A 34 2.03 -6.07 -3.42
CA GLU A 34 2.67 -4.81 -3.05
C GLU A 34 2.36 -3.64 -3.99
N GLY A 35 2.01 -3.93 -5.24
CA GLY A 35 1.85 -2.92 -6.27
C GLY A 35 3.19 -2.52 -6.91
N LEU A 36 3.16 -1.43 -7.69
CA LEU A 36 4.34 -0.94 -8.42
C LEU A 36 5.33 -0.19 -7.52
N GLN A 37 4.87 0.31 -6.38
CA GLN A 37 5.70 1.02 -5.40
C GLN A 37 5.52 0.37 -4.02
N PRO A 38 6.32 -0.66 -3.67
CA PRO A 38 6.27 -1.30 -2.37
C PRO A 38 6.44 -0.29 -1.22
N GLY A 39 5.56 -0.35 -0.21
CA GLY A 39 5.53 0.62 0.89
C GLY A 39 4.76 1.91 0.59
N GLY A 40 4.41 2.16 -0.67
CA GLY A 40 3.60 3.30 -1.07
C GLY A 40 4.31 4.65 -0.91
N GLN A 41 3.52 5.73 -0.79
CA GLN A 41 4.04 7.11 -0.83
C GLN A 41 5.00 7.43 0.33
N LEU A 42 4.84 6.82 1.50
CA LEU A 42 5.74 7.09 2.64
C LEU A 42 7.20 6.75 2.34
N THR A 43 7.48 5.82 1.44
CA THR A 43 8.87 5.48 1.06
C THR A 43 9.61 6.63 0.39
N THR A 44 8.89 7.65 -0.09
CA THR A 44 9.48 8.88 -0.66
C THR A 44 9.54 10.04 0.33
N THR A 45 9.04 9.86 1.56
CA THR A 45 9.05 10.86 2.62
C THR A 45 10.32 10.72 3.44
N THR A 46 11.06 11.81 3.64
CA THR A 46 12.32 11.80 4.39
C THR A 46 12.08 11.59 5.87
N GLU A 47 11.07 12.28 6.44
CA GLU A 47 10.78 12.23 7.87
C GLU A 47 9.26 12.21 8.11
N VAL A 48 8.84 11.35 9.03
CA VAL A 48 7.46 11.22 9.51
C VAL A 48 7.47 11.47 11.00
N GLU A 49 6.92 12.61 11.41
CA GLU A 49 6.91 13.05 12.82
C GLU A 49 5.57 12.76 13.53
N ASN A 50 4.53 12.47 12.76
CA ASN A 50 3.14 12.40 13.23
C ASN A 50 2.58 10.98 13.30
N PHE A 51 3.43 9.94 13.25
CA PHE A 51 2.98 8.56 13.45
C PHE A 51 3.23 8.14 14.89
N PRO A 52 2.18 7.73 15.64
CA PRO A 52 2.33 7.33 17.04
C PRO A 52 3.30 6.16 17.21
N GLY A 53 4.20 6.26 18.21
CA GLY A 53 5.20 5.24 18.51
C GLY A 53 6.63 5.64 18.13
N TYR A 54 6.81 6.76 17.43
CA TYR A 54 8.12 7.31 17.05
C TYR A 54 8.24 8.74 17.58
N PRO A 55 8.59 8.94 18.87
CA PRO A 55 8.59 10.26 19.49
C PRO A 55 9.62 11.23 18.90
N ASP A 56 10.69 10.72 18.33
CA ASP A 56 11.76 11.51 17.70
C ASP A 56 11.65 11.55 16.16
N GLY A 57 10.48 11.15 15.62
CA GLY A 57 10.31 10.99 14.16
C GLY A 57 10.95 9.70 13.62
N VAL A 58 10.69 9.40 12.37
CA VAL A 58 11.24 8.22 11.68
C VAL A 58 11.23 8.46 10.17
N SER A 59 12.19 7.89 9.44
CA SER A 59 12.13 7.97 7.98
C SER A 59 10.93 7.18 7.44
N GLY A 60 10.28 7.71 6.38
CA GLY A 60 9.16 7.01 5.77
C GLY A 60 9.54 5.61 5.25
N PHE A 61 10.78 5.43 4.79
CA PHE A 61 11.28 4.12 4.40
C PHE A 61 11.34 3.15 5.58
N GLN A 62 11.90 3.58 6.73
CA GLN A 62 12.05 2.74 7.92
C GLN A 62 10.69 2.28 8.47
N ILE A 63 9.73 3.21 8.60
CA ILE A 63 8.40 2.83 9.12
C ILE A 63 7.70 1.81 8.21
N MET A 64 7.87 1.94 6.89
CA MET A 64 7.26 0.97 5.95
C MET A 64 7.96 -0.38 6.00
N ASP A 65 9.27 -0.41 6.21
CA ASP A 65 10.02 -1.66 6.42
C ASP A 65 9.63 -2.34 7.74
N ASP A 66 9.50 -1.57 8.82
CA ASP A 66 9.03 -2.07 10.12
C ASP A 66 7.62 -2.68 10.01
N MET A 67 6.69 -2.01 9.33
CA MET A 67 5.33 -2.53 9.12
C MET A 67 5.31 -3.79 8.26
N LYS A 68 6.14 -3.85 7.21
CA LYS A 68 6.31 -5.04 6.37
C LYS A 68 6.83 -6.22 7.19
N ASN A 69 7.92 -5.99 7.94
CA ASN A 69 8.53 -7.02 8.77
C ASN A 69 7.58 -7.52 9.86
N GLN A 70 6.76 -6.62 10.42
CA GLN A 70 5.71 -7.01 11.36
C GLN A 70 4.65 -7.89 10.70
N ALA A 71 4.18 -7.56 9.49
CA ALA A 71 3.22 -8.38 8.76
C ALA A 71 3.78 -9.77 8.42
N LEU A 72 5.03 -9.84 7.95
CA LEU A 72 5.75 -11.09 7.68
C LEU A 72 5.88 -11.96 8.94
N ARG A 73 6.21 -11.35 10.09
CA ARG A 73 6.32 -12.05 11.37
C ARG A 73 5.01 -12.74 11.78
N PHE A 74 3.86 -12.16 11.43
CA PHE A 74 2.55 -12.78 11.67
C PHE A 74 2.11 -13.73 10.56
N GLY A 75 2.92 -13.97 9.54
CA GLY A 75 2.67 -14.96 8.49
C GLY A 75 1.85 -14.44 7.32
N ALA A 76 1.84 -13.12 7.05
CA ALA A 76 1.28 -12.60 5.82
C ALA A 76 2.12 -13.06 4.61
N ASP A 77 1.47 -13.51 3.55
CA ASP A 77 2.10 -13.81 2.27
C ASP A 77 2.19 -12.53 1.43
N ILE A 78 3.35 -11.88 1.46
CA ILE A 78 3.60 -10.63 0.76
C ILE A 78 4.29 -10.92 -0.57
N ARG A 79 3.65 -10.51 -1.66
CA ARG A 79 4.06 -10.81 -3.03
C ARG A 79 4.38 -9.54 -3.81
N GLN A 80 5.46 -9.59 -4.57
CA GLN A 80 5.78 -8.57 -5.55
C GLN A 80 4.82 -8.63 -6.73
N GLY A 81 4.58 -7.48 -7.36
CA GLY A 81 3.72 -7.35 -8.51
C GLY A 81 2.45 -6.56 -8.21
N ASN A 82 1.68 -6.31 -9.24
CA ASN A 82 0.47 -5.51 -9.18
C ASN A 82 -0.76 -6.30 -9.62
N VAL A 83 -1.91 -5.88 -9.11
CA VAL A 83 -3.22 -6.30 -9.62
C VAL A 83 -3.57 -5.42 -10.81
N THR A 84 -4.04 -6.04 -11.89
CA THR A 84 -4.38 -5.35 -13.15
C THR A 84 -5.87 -5.30 -13.43
N ASP A 85 -6.62 -6.27 -12.89
CA ASP A 85 -8.05 -6.36 -13.13
C ASP A 85 -8.76 -7.07 -11.97
N VAL A 86 -10.01 -6.70 -11.72
CA VAL A 86 -10.86 -7.29 -10.67
C VAL A 86 -12.28 -7.46 -11.16
N ASP A 87 -12.88 -8.60 -10.85
CA ASP A 87 -14.31 -8.83 -11.05
C ASP A 87 -14.96 -9.13 -9.69
N PHE A 88 -15.80 -8.22 -9.25
CA PHE A 88 -16.55 -8.32 -8.00
C PHE A 88 -18.02 -8.69 -8.18
N SER A 89 -18.44 -9.07 -9.39
CA SER A 89 -19.83 -9.40 -9.72
C SER A 89 -20.33 -10.67 -9.00
N LEU A 90 -19.44 -11.64 -8.82
CA LEU A 90 -19.75 -12.93 -8.17
C LEU A 90 -18.69 -13.29 -7.12
N ARG A 91 -18.99 -14.26 -6.27
CA ARG A 91 -18.04 -14.82 -5.30
C ARG A 91 -17.72 -16.29 -5.63
N PRO A 92 -16.45 -16.71 -5.48
CA PRO A 92 -15.28 -15.91 -5.08
C PRO A 92 -14.97 -14.81 -6.12
N PHE A 93 -14.42 -13.68 -5.66
CA PHE A 93 -14.00 -12.59 -6.53
C PHE A 93 -12.83 -13.02 -7.41
N ILE A 94 -12.82 -12.59 -8.67
CA ILE A 94 -11.73 -12.88 -9.61
C ILE A 94 -10.78 -11.68 -9.63
N VAL A 95 -9.50 -11.95 -9.37
CA VAL A 95 -8.46 -10.93 -9.40
C VAL A 95 -7.34 -11.38 -10.32
N LYS A 96 -6.94 -10.53 -11.27
CA LYS A 96 -5.83 -10.78 -12.18
C LYS A 96 -4.61 -9.96 -11.81
N THR A 97 -3.45 -10.57 -11.92
CA THR A 97 -2.17 -9.96 -11.61
C THR A 97 -1.36 -9.66 -12.86
N GLY A 98 -0.39 -8.76 -12.76
CA GLY A 98 0.43 -8.33 -13.89
C GLY A 98 1.30 -9.44 -14.50
N ASP A 99 1.55 -10.52 -13.77
CA ASP A 99 2.22 -11.74 -14.27
C ASP A 99 1.26 -12.74 -14.92
N GLY A 100 -0.01 -12.35 -15.11
CA GLY A 100 -1.02 -13.15 -15.80
C GLY A 100 -1.68 -14.24 -14.96
N LYS A 101 -1.45 -14.27 -13.65
CA LYS A 101 -2.14 -15.22 -12.75
C LYS A 101 -3.57 -14.75 -12.46
N GLU A 102 -4.44 -15.74 -12.22
CA GLU A 102 -5.79 -15.52 -11.75
C GLU A 102 -5.96 -16.06 -10.34
N ILE A 103 -6.51 -15.23 -9.45
CA ILE A 103 -6.73 -15.53 -8.04
C ILE A 103 -8.22 -15.46 -7.76
N LEU A 104 -8.75 -16.49 -7.09
CA LEU A 104 -10.11 -16.56 -6.59
C LEU A 104 -10.11 -16.17 -5.11
N ALA A 105 -10.51 -14.95 -4.79
CA ALA A 105 -10.50 -14.41 -3.45
C ALA A 105 -11.89 -14.44 -2.81
N LYS A 106 -12.00 -14.97 -1.57
CA LYS A 106 -13.27 -14.90 -0.81
C LYS A 106 -13.58 -13.48 -0.35
N THR A 107 -12.54 -12.74 0.05
CA THR A 107 -12.59 -11.34 0.45
C THR A 107 -11.44 -10.57 -0.16
N VAL A 108 -11.64 -9.29 -0.45
CA VAL A 108 -10.62 -8.39 -0.99
C VAL A 108 -10.61 -7.11 -0.15
N ILE A 109 -9.41 -6.66 0.22
CA ILE A 109 -9.17 -5.36 0.83
C ILE A 109 -8.44 -4.50 -0.19
N ILE A 110 -9.02 -3.35 -0.54
CA ILE A 110 -8.44 -2.39 -1.47
C ILE A 110 -7.69 -1.32 -0.67
N ALA A 111 -6.37 -1.32 -0.77
CA ALA A 111 -5.47 -0.42 -0.06
C ALA A 111 -4.49 0.27 -1.03
N THR A 112 -4.98 0.63 -2.21
CA THR A 112 -4.17 1.12 -3.33
C THR A 112 -3.66 2.55 -3.16
N GLY A 113 -4.09 3.25 -2.11
CA GLY A 113 -3.69 4.63 -1.84
C GLY A 113 -4.25 5.63 -2.84
N ALA A 114 -3.56 6.76 -2.94
CA ALA A 114 -3.90 7.84 -3.86
C ALA A 114 -2.62 8.48 -4.41
N ALA A 115 -2.71 9.07 -5.59
CA ALA A 115 -1.68 9.91 -6.15
C ALA A 115 -2.13 11.39 -6.13
N ALA A 116 -1.19 12.29 -5.87
CA ALA A 116 -1.44 13.72 -5.96
C ALA A 116 -1.84 14.11 -7.39
N LYS A 117 -2.91 14.90 -7.50
CA LYS A 117 -3.32 15.48 -8.79
C LYS A 117 -2.76 16.88 -8.89
N TYR A 118 -1.90 17.08 -9.88
CA TYR A 118 -1.37 18.37 -10.28
C TYR A 118 -2.14 18.91 -11.48
N LEU A 119 -1.99 20.20 -11.76
CA LEU A 119 -2.62 20.86 -12.91
C LEU A 119 -1.96 20.49 -14.25
N GLY A 120 -0.76 19.92 -14.20
CA GLY A 120 0.02 19.55 -15.39
C GLY A 120 0.88 20.68 -15.94
N LEU A 121 1.14 21.71 -15.14
CA LEU A 121 1.97 22.84 -15.57
C LEU A 121 3.47 22.50 -15.42
N PRO A 122 4.34 22.89 -16.39
CA PRO A 122 5.77 22.66 -16.29
C PRO A 122 6.42 23.25 -15.03
N SER A 123 5.87 24.36 -14.51
CA SER A 123 6.33 25.00 -13.29
C SER A 123 6.08 24.19 -12.02
N GLU A 124 5.10 23.28 -12.00
CA GLU A 124 4.81 22.46 -10.83
C GLU A 124 5.98 21.55 -10.46
N GLN A 125 6.60 20.92 -11.46
CA GLN A 125 7.77 20.07 -11.22
C GLN A 125 8.98 20.89 -10.71
N LYS A 126 9.13 22.11 -11.22
CA LYS A 126 10.23 23.02 -10.84
C LYS A 126 10.12 23.50 -9.40
N PHE A 127 8.90 23.76 -8.94
CA PHE A 127 8.63 24.36 -7.63
C PHE A 127 8.02 23.38 -6.61
N LYS A 128 7.98 22.09 -6.94
CA LYS A 128 7.52 21.04 -6.03
C LYS A 128 8.38 21.02 -4.76
N GLY A 129 7.75 21.19 -3.59
CA GLY A 129 8.43 21.35 -2.31
C GLY A 129 9.14 22.70 -2.11
N GLN A 130 8.91 23.66 -3.03
CA GLN A 130 9.45 25.03 -2.97
C GLN A 130 8.35 26.05 -3.27
N GLY A 131 7.18 25.86 -2.66
CA GLY A 131 6.01 26.73 -2.83
C GLY A 131 4.89 26.11 -3.67
N VAL A 132 5.08 24.95 -4.27
CA VAL A 132 4.02 24.16 -4.92
C VAL A 132 3.85 22.85 -4.20
N SER A 133 2.70 22.67 -3.55
CA SER A 133 2.31 21.47 -2.83
C SER A 133 0.95 20.97 -3.30
N ALA A 134 0.75 19.64 -3.28
CA ALA A 134 -0.54 19.02 -3.47
C ALA A 134 -1.20 18.60 -2.13
N CYS A 135 -0.53 18.80 -1.01
CA CYS A 135 -0.99 18.40 0.33
C CYS A 135 -0.66 19.48 1.36
N ALA A 136 -1.64 20.32 1.69
CA ALA A 136 -1.45 21.39 2.65
C ALA A 136 -1.03 20.90 4.05
N THR A 137 -1.49 19.72 4.46
CA THR A 137 -1.17 19.14 5.77
C THR A 137 0.22 18.49 5.81
N CYS A 138 0.78 18.12 4.65
CA CYS A 138 2.06 17.43 4.56
C CYS A 138 3.24 18.41 4.53
N ASP A 139 3.12 19.45 3.72
CA ASP A 139 4.20 20.39 3.40
C ASP A 139 3.73 21.84 3.16
N GLY A 140 2.52 22.19 3.62
CA GLY A 140 1.97 23.54 3.46
C GLY A 140 2.55 24.60 4.40
N PHE A 141 3.48 24.22 5.28
CA PHE A 141 4.19 25.12 6.20
C PHE A 141 5.56 25.58 5.67
N PHE A 142 5.97 25.13 4.50
CA PHE A 142 7.26 25.40 3.89
C PHE A 142 7.15 26.30 2.66
#